data_c05906f969f20e99134018cdecf31964
#
_entry.id   c05906f969f20e99134018cdecf31964
#
_cell.length_a   1.000
_cell.length_b   1.000
_cell.length_c   1.000
_cell.angle_alpha   90.00
_cell.angle_beta   90.00
_cell.angle_gamma   90.00
#
_symmetry.space_group_name_H-M   'P 1'
#
loop_
_entity.id
_entity.type
_entity.pdbx_description
1 polymer ?
#
loop_
_entity_poly.entity_id
_entity_poly.type
_entity_poly.pdbx_seq_one_letter_code
_entity_poly.pdbx_strand_id
1 'polypeptide(L)'
;YVLLLNDISRKILSHYNEENQTDYNFEDLTSSYKEAFINSGILCVLQGIYLPRLMNHDFQCYLPINPKDEYKKTRQMKRKFYLHLGETNTGKTYHAIEALKKSKRGIYLAPLRLLALENYENLNQSQIPCHLLTGEEEIIVTNANHISCTIEKLDLNQLYDVAVIDEVQLIGDVIRGASWTKAILGLMSQDIHICGALNTKKLLIQLIEDCGEEYEIKEYYRNTPLKLEQTPYQMNNPSAGDALIAFSKKKVLELSRYYQDRGYKVSVIYGDLPPEVRRLQYSMFSSGESELLITTDAIGMGVNLPIKRIVFTSLKKFDGEDIRELTSQEVKQIAGRAGRKGIYEVGYVTSIDEYLGRLQEKLECEDRLIEKAIIGPTELLLQIKGIPLIEKLAIWSMYYDEFSYYQKMDVSHYLFILEQIKPYKLSQNDQWKVMKLPINFTNPELLNLLLFFIEEVFVDGNFELTKPKIHSEDLDLLEIH
;
A
#
# COMPACT_ATOMS: atom_id res chain seq x y z
N TYR A 1 -1.78 -0.71 -23.27
CA TYR A 1 -0.35 -0.52 -22.99
C TYR A 1 0.51 -0.79 -24.21
N VAL A 2 0.45 -2.00 -24.82
CA VAL A 2 1.23 -2.36 -26.02
C VAL A 2 0.93 -1.43 -27.19
N LEU A 3 -0.33 -1.10 -27.45
CA LEU A 3 -0.73 -0.18 -28.53
C LEU A 3 -0.15 1.22 -28.33
N LEU A 4 -0.20 1.73 -27.10
CA LEU A 4 0.35 3.04 -26.76
C LEU A 4 1.88 3.06 -26.91
N LEU A 5 2.58 2.01 -26.46
CA LEU A 5 4.01 1.85 -26.64
C LEU A 5 4.39 1.81 -28.13
N ASN A 6 3.60 1.10 -28.95
CA ASN A 6 3.80 1.06 -30.40
C ASN A 6 3.64 2.44 -31.05
N ASP A 7 2.63 3.22 -30.64
CA ASP A 7 2.44 4.59 -31.16
C ASP A 7 3.59 5.52 -30.78
N ILE A 8 4.08 5.44 -29.54
CA ILE A 8 5.25 6.20 -29.10
C ILE A 8 6.49 5.75 -29.89
N SER A 9 6.69 4.45 -30.05
CA SER A 9 7.82 3.91 -30.80
C SER A 9 7.81 4.35 -32.28
N ARG A 10 6.63 4.41 -32.91
CA ARG A 10 6.49 4.95 -34.28
C ARG A 10 6.87 6.43 -34.36
N LYS A 11 6.39 7.24 -33.43
CA LYS A 11 6.74 8.68 -33.37
C LYS A 11 8.26 8.87 -33.20
N ILE A 12 8.88 8.08 -32.33
CA ILE A 12 10.33 8.10 -32.09
C ILE A 12 11.08 7.64 -33.36
N LEU A 13 10.63 6.59 -34.03
CA LEU A 13 11.25 6.10 -35.27
C LEU A 13 11.14 7.12 -36.39
N SER A 14 10.01 7.80 -36.53
CA SER A 14 9.82 8.87 -37.50
C SER A 14 10.84 9.98 -37.30
N HIS A 15 11.03 10.42 -36.06
CA HIS A 15 12.00 11.44 -35.71
C HIS A 15 13.46 10.98 -35.94
N TYR A 16 13.76 9.72 -35.65
CA TYR A 16 15.06 9.12 -35.97
C TYR A 16 15.34 9.15 -37.45
N ASN A 17 14.35 8.75 -38.26
CA ASN A 17 14.48 8.74 -39.73
C ASN A 17 14.74 10.15 -40.28
N GLU A 18 14.06 11.17 -39.74
CA GLU A 18 14.27 12.57 -40.12
C GLU A 18 15.68 13.05 -39.77
N GLU A 19 16.17 12.80 -38.52
CA GLU A 19 17.49 13.25 -38.07
C GLU A 19 18.65 12.53 -38.79
N ASN A 20 18.48 11.24 -39.11
CA ASN A 20 19.57 10.43 -39.66
C ASN A 20 19.43 10.18 -41.15
N GLN A 21 18.42 10.78 -41.82
CA GLN A 21 18.11 10.58 -43.22
C GLN A 21 17.93 9.07 -43.58
N THR A 22 17.27 8.35 -42.70
CA THR A 22 16.92 6.91 -42.87
C THR A 22 15.43 6.78 -43.15
N ASP A 23 15.01 5.63 -43.68
CA ASP A 23 13.61 5.33 -44.01
C ASP A 23 13.22 3.98 -43.43
N TYR A 24 13.43 3.79 -42.12
CA TYR A 24 13.02 2.57 -41.45
C TYR A 24 11.52 2.57 -41.23
N ASN A 25 10.85 1.48 -41.61
CA ASN A 25 9.43 1.27 -41.39
C ASN A 25 9.24 0.44 -40.10
N PHE A 26 8.37 0.89 -39.22
CA PHE A 26 8.07 0.22 -37.95
C PHE A 26 7.46 -1.18 -38.18
N GLU A 27 6.59 -1.32 -39.16
CA GLU A 27 5.94 -2.58 -39.53
C GLU A 27 6.97 -3.59 -40.02
N ASP A 28 7.93 -3.18 -40.85
CA ASP A 28 9.01 -4.04 -41.36
C ASP A 28 9.94 -4.50 -40.23
N LEU A 29 10.21 -3.62 -39.26
CA LEU A 29 11.06 -3.94 -38.08
C LEU A 29 10.34 -4.89 -37.11
N THR A 30 9.00 -4.91 -37.09
CA THR A 30 8.19 -5.67 -36.13
C THR A 30 7.53 -6.91 -36.72
N SER A 31 7.54 -7.08 -38.06
CA SER A 31 6.79 -8.12 -38.78
C SER A 31 7.45 -9.51 -38.83
N SER A 32 8.59 -9.71 -38.19
CA SER A 32 9.28 -11.01 -38.23
C SER A 32 8.86 -11.96 -37.09
N TYR A 33 9.14 -13.28 -37.29
CA TYR A 33 8.86 -14.38 -36.37
C TYR A 33 9.46 -14.20 -34.95
N LYS A 34 10.23 -13.13 -34.72
CA LYS A 34 10.87 -12.75 -33.47
C LYS A 34 10.30 -11.45 -32.89
N GLU A 35 9.03 -11.16 -33.13
CA GLU A 35 8.35 -9.92 -32.78
C GLU A 35 8.64 -9.41 -31.36
N ALA A 36 8.51 -10.27 -30.34
CA ALA A 36 8.78 -9.89 -28.96
C ALA A 36 10.24 -9.51 -28.71
N PHE A 37 11.19 -10.16 -29.40
CA PHE A 37 12.62 -9.91 -29.23
C PHE A 37 13.09 -8.65 -29.98
N ILE A 38 12.52 -8.40 -31.16
CA ILE A 38 12.81 -7.19 -31.93
C ILE A 38 12.17 -5.98 -31.29
N ASN A 39 10.91 -6.09 -30.85
CA ASN A 39 10.22 -5.03 -30.13
C ASN A 39 10.97 -4.64 -28.82
N SER A 40 11.43 -5.60 -28.05
CA SER A 40 12.24 -5.30 -26.86
C SER A 40 13.61 -4.74 -27.22
N GLY A 41 14.25 -5.20 -28.26
CA GLY A 41 15.52 -4.67 -28.76
C GLY A 41 15.40 -3.25 -29.29
N ILE A 42 14.40 -2.95 -30.11
CA ILE A 42 14.10 -1.61 -30.60
C ILE A 42 13.74 -0.69 -29.44
N LEU A 43 12.90 -1.13 -28.50
CA LEU A 43 12.55 -0.36 -27.32
C LEU A 43 13.78 -0.05 -26.46
N CYS A 44 14.71 -1.01 -26.27
CA CYS A 44 15.96 -0.79 -25.57
C CYS A 44 16.88 0.23 -26.28
N VAL A 45 17.01 0.16 -27.60
CA VAL A 45 17.81 1.12 -28.39
C VAL A 45 17.15 2.49 -28.37
N LEU A 46 15.84 2.56 -28.53
CA LEU A 46 15.08 3.80 -28.48
C LEU A 46 15.13 4.41 -27.07
N GLN A 47 15.01 3.61 -26.02
CA GLN A 47 15.18 4.05 -24.63
C GLN A 47 16.60 4.53 -24.32
N GLY A 48 17.60 3.78 -24.72
CA GLY A 48 19.00 4.08 -24.38
C GLY A 48 19.61 5.24 -25.14
N ILE A 49 19.15 5.51 -26.37
CA ILE A 49 19.77 6.48 -27.26
C ILE A 49 18.86 7.67 -27.57
N TYR A 50 17.57 7.42 -27.80
CA TYR A 50 16.65 8.43 -28.31
C TYR A 50 15.75 9.07 -27.29
N LEU A 51 15.27 8.33 -26.32
CA LEU A 51 14.44 8.88 -25.24
C LEU A 51 15.13 10.04 -24.50
N PRO A 52 16.42 9.92 -24.13
CA PRO A 52 17.15 11.03 -23.53
C PRO A 52 17.27 12.26 -24.44
N ARG A 53 17.32 12.07 -25.76
CA ARG A 53 17.42 13.19 -26.72
C ARG A 53 16.08 13.86 -27.01
N LEU A 54 14.99 13.07 -27.07
CA LEU A 54 13.65 13.56 -27.27
C LEU A 54 13.00 14.14 -26.02
N MET A 55 13.52 13.78 -24.85
CA MET A 55 13.12 14.43 -23.61
C MET A 55 13.61 15.87 -23.67
N ASN A 56 12.70 16.73 -24.10
CA ASN A 56 12.90 18.17 -24.10
C ASN A 56 13.62 18.58 -22.82
N HIS A 57 14.43 19.63 -22.89
CA HIS A 57 15.06 20.27 -21.71
C HIS A 57 14.08 20.42 -20.55
N ASP A 58 12.80 20.70 -20.82
CA ASP A 58 11.73 20.78 -19.84
C ASP A 58 11.48 19.45 -19.13
N PHE A 59 11.50 18.30 -19.85
CA PHE A 59 11.31 16.99 -19.24
C PHE A 59 12.45 16.66 -18.27
N GLN A 60 13.69 16.94 -18.68
CA GLN A 60 14.89 16.75 -17.85
C GLN A 60 14.91 17.69 -16.64
N CYS A 61 14.38 18.91 -16.77
CA CYS A 61 14.28 19.86 -15.67
C CYS A 61 13.23 19.46 -14.62
N TYR A 62 12.16 18.79 -15.03
CA TYR A 62 11.06 18.41 -14.14
C TYR A 62 11.21 17.01 -13.56
N LEU A 63 11.89 16.09 -14.25
CA LEU A 63 12.16 14.73 -13.78
C LEU A 63 13.64 14.55 -13.48
N PRO A 64 14.08 14.82 -12.27
CA PRO A 64 15.47 14.60 -11.89
C PRO A 64 15.81 13.11 -11.94
N ILE A 65 17.06 12.82 -12.26
CA ILE A 65 17.59 11.45 -12.35
C ILE A 65 17.43 10.73 -11.01
N ASN A 66 17.76 11.41 -9.91
CA ASN A 66 17.55 10.85 -8.57
C ASN A 66 16.19 11.28 -8.01
N PRO A 67 15.31 10.33 -7.65
CA PRO A 67 13.98 10.62 -7.10
C PRO A 67 13.97 11.56 -5.89
N LYS A 68 15.02 11.56 -5.06
CA LYS A 68 15.13 12.49 -3.91
C LYS A 68 15.11 13.97 -4.33
N ASP A 69 15.63 14.29 -5.51
CA ASP A 69 15.77 15.66 -5.99
C ASP A 69 14.45 16.28 -6.48
N GLU A 70 13.41 15.47 -6.59
CA GLU A 70 12.03 15.94 -6.78
C GLU A 70 11.53 16.77 -5.59
N TYR A 71 12.07 16.53 -4.39
CA TYR A 71 11.64 17.14 -3.13
C TYR A 71 12.57 18.29 -2.69
N LYS A 72 12.73 19.30 -3.54
CA LYS A 72 13.67 20.42 -3.34
C LYS A 72 13.53 21.13 -1.99
N LYS A 73 12.28 21.35 -1.51
CA LYS A 73 12.03 21.99 -0.22
C LYS A 73 12.53 21.12 0.93
N THR A 74 12.30 19.82 0.84
CA THR A 74 12.71 18.85 1.87
C THR A 74 14.25 18.74 1.92
N ARG A 75 14.94 18.82 0.76
CA ARG A 75 16.42 18.80 0.72
C ARG A 75 17.08 20.02 1.37
N GLN A 76 16.32 21.10 1.62
CA GLN A 76 16.82 22.29 2.34
C GLN A 76 16.66 22.17 3.86
N MET A 77 15.97 21.15 4.35
CA MET A 77 15.74 20.90 5.76
C MET A 77 16.82 19.97 6.34
N LYS A 78 17.10 20.14 7.62
CA LYS A 78 17.79 19.09 8.40
C LYS A 78 16.73 18.18 9.00
N ARG A 79 16.77 16.91 8.64
CA ARG A 79 15.87 15.88 9.14
C ARG A 79 16.68 14.82 9.85
N LYS A 80 16.10 14.20 10.86
CA LYS A 80 16.68 13.07 11.57
C LYS A 80 15.71 11.91 11.58
N PHE A 81 16.22 10.73 11.27
CA PHE A 81 15.45 9.50 11.21
C PHE A 81 15.69 8.61 12.43
N TYR A 82 14.62 8.11 13.01
CA TYR A 82 14.65 7.13 14.08
C TYR A 82 14.03 5.83 13.58
N LEU A 83 14.87 4.84 13.30
CA LEU A 83 14.46 3.57 12.72
C LEU A 83 14.11 2.57 13.84
N HIS A 84 12.83 2.30 14.03
CA HIS A 84 12.30 1.31 14.96
C HIS A 84 12.03 0.01 14.22
N LEU A 85 13.03 -0.88 14.17
CA LEU A 85 12.97 -2.09 13.34
C LEU A 85 12.93 -3.34 14.21
N GLY A 86 12.10 -4.31 13.84
CA GLY A 86 12.03 -5.57 14.58
C GLY A 86 10.76 -6.37 14.30
N GLU A 87 10.58 -7.41 15.11
CA GLU A 87 9.47 -8.34 15.00
C GLU A 87 8.11 -7.69 15.35
N THR A 88 7.04 -8.38 15.01
CA THR A 88 5.67 -7.95 15.36
C THR A 88 5.44 -8.01 16.86
N ASN A 89 4.62 -7.08 17.39
CA ASN A 89 4.22 -7.02 18.82
C ASN A 89 5.40 -6.78 19.79
N THR A 90 6.34 -5.93 19.41
CA THR A 90 7.53 -5.57 20.20
C THR A 90 7.49 -4.15 20.77
N GLY A 91 6.44 -3.39 20.50
CA GLY A 91 6.27 -2.02 20.97
C GLY A 91 6.98 -0.95 20.13
N LYS A 92 7.39 -1.26 18.90
CA LYS A 92 8.01 -0.30 17.95
C LYS A 92 7.17 0.97 17.79
N THR A 93 5.94 0.79 17.34
CA THR A 93 4.99 1.88 17.06
C THR A 93 4.63 2.65 18.34
N TYR A 94 4.59 1.99 19.51
CA TYR A 94 4.33 2.66 20.80
C TYR A 94 5.37 3.76 21.06
N HIS A 95 6.66 3.46 20.92
CA HIS A 95 7.72 4.45 21.15
C HIS A 95 7.66 5.63 20.16
N ALA A 96 7.32 5.36 18.91
CA ALA A 96 7.15 6.41 17.88
C ALA A 96 5.94 7.31 18.21
N ILE A 97 4.82 6.71 18.63
CA ILE A 97 3.62 7.46 19.03
C ILE A 97 3.86 8.30 20.28
N GLU A 98 4.64 7.81 21.27
CA GLU A 98 5.01 8.61 22.45
C GLU A 98 5.86 9.83 22.09
N ALA A 99 6.71 9.75 21.06
CA ALA A 99 7.41 10.91 20.53
C ALA A 99 6.43 11.88 19.83
N LEU A 100 5.51 11.34 19.02
CA LEU A 100 4.47 12.11 18.36
C LEU A 100 3.59 12.88 19.36
N LYS A 101 3.16 12.25 20.45
CA LYS A 101 2.34 12.87 21.50
C LYS A 101 3.01 14.07 22.18
N LYS A 102 4.34 14.09 22.24
CA LYS A 102 5.12 15.18 22.86
C LYS A 102 5.37 16.36 21.93
N SER A 103 5.14 16.19 20.64
CA SER A 103 5.35 17.24 19.63
C SER A 103 4.23 18.28 19.67
N LYS A 104 4.51 19.48 19.15
CA LYS A 104 3.49 20.51 18.97
C LYS A 104 2.67 20.26 17.71
N ARG A 105 3.29 19.70 16.67
CA ARG A 105 2.68 19.40 15.39
C ARG A 105 3.18 18.06 14.88
N GLY A 106 2.29 17.09 14.75
CA GLY A 106 2.67 15.73 14.42
C GLY A 106 1.81 15.09 13.35
N ILE A 107 2.40 14.12 12.63
CA ILE A 107 1.64 13.30 11.66
C ILE A 107 1.95 11.81 11.85
N TYR A 108 0.90 10.99 11.85
CA TYR A 108 0.99 9.54 11.81
C TYR A 108 0.50 9.03 10.46
N LEU A 109 1.37 8.32 9.75
CA LEU A 109 1.11 7.75 8.43
C LEU A 109 0.88 6.24 8.57
N ALA A 110 -0.37 5.85 8.42
CA ALA A 110 -0.85 4.49 8.58
C ALA A 110 -0.87 3.72 7.25
N PRO A 111 -0.61 2.42 7.27
CA PRO A 111 -0.80 1.54 6.11
C PRO A 111 -2.27 1.28 5.79
N LEU A 112 -3.14 1.39 6.79
CA LEU A 112 -4.57 1.07 6.71
C LEU A 112 -5.41 2.10 7.43
N ARG A 113 -6.64 2.32 6.94
CA ARG A 113 -7.65 3.20 7.57
C ARG A 113 -7.87 2.90 9.04
N LEU A 114 -7.96 1.61 9.36
CA LEU A 114 -8.19 1.18 10.73
C LEU A 114 -7.10 1.67 11.70
N LEU A 115 -5.84 1.60 11.29
CA LEU A 115 -4.73 2.10 12.10
C LEU A 115 -4.72 3.63 12.22
N ALA A 116 -5.09 4.32 11.14
CA ALA A 116 -5.27 5.76 11.18
C ALA A 116 -6.37 6.13 12.18
N LEU A 117 -7.50 5.43 12.16
CA LEU A 117 -8.61 5.64 13.08
C LEU A 117 -8.24 5.32 14.53
N GLU A 118 -7.58 4.19 14.79
CA GLU A 118 -7.12 3.78 16.13
C GLU A 118 -6.19 4.83 16.74
N ASN A 119 -5.23 5.34 15.96
CA ASN A 119 -4.33 6.39 16.44
C ASN A 119 -5.02 7.74 16.61
N TYR A 120 -5.95 8.09 15.72
CA TYR A 120 -6.81 9.26 15.88
C TYR A 120 -7.58 9.20 17.20
N GLU A 121 -8.22 8.08 17.51
CA GLU A 121 -8.96 7.88 18.75
C GLU A 121 -8.04 7.95 19.98
N ASN A 122 -6.89 7.27 19.92
CA ASN A 122 -5.91 7.23 21.00
C ASN A 122 -5.36 8.63 21.34
N LEU A 123 -5.04 9.44 20.32
CA LEU A 123 -4.56 10.81 20.51
C LEU A 123 -5.64 11.69 21.11
N ASN A 124 -6.86 11.66 20.59
CA ASN A 124 -7.98 12.48 21.14
C ASN A 124 -8.37 12.04 22.57
N GLN A 125 -8.37 10.74 22.88
CA GLN A 125 -8.56 10.24 24.23
C GLN A 125 -7.44 10.68 25.18
N SER A 126 -6.23 10.84 24.66
CA SER A 126 -5.07 11.39 25.40
C SER A 126 -5.09 12.92 25.48
N GLN A 127 -6.18 13.59 25.12
CA GLN A 127 -6.36 15.05 25.09
C GLN A 127 -5.40 15.76 24.11
N ILE A 128 -4.98 15.09 23.06
CA ILE A 128 -4.19 15.65 21.97
C ILE A 128 -5.11 15.74 20.75
N PRO A 129 -5.65 16.94 20.42
CA PRO A 129 -6.55 17.09 19.28
C PRO A 129 -5.87 16.65 17.98
N CYS A 130 -6.51 15.75 17.26
CA CYS A 130 -5.97 15.12 16.06
C CYS A 130 -7.05 15.04 14.98
N HIS A 131 -6.70 15.36 13.74
CA HIS A 131 -7.54 15.11 12.56
C HIS A 131 -7.44 13.65 12.11
N LEU A 132 -8.48 13.15 11.48
CA LEU A 132 -8.45 11.89 10.73
C LEU A 132 -8.62 12.19 9.23
N LEU A 133 -7.68 11.70 8.40
CA LEU A 133 -7.75 11.81 6.94
C LEU A 133 -7.54 10.44 6.30
N THR A 134 -8.59 9.87 5.75
CA THR A 134 -8.52 8.58 5.02
C THR A 134 -9.13 8.71 3.62
N GLY A 135 -9.12 7.64 2.84
CA GLY A 135 -9.77 7.63 1.52
C GLY A 135 -11.28 7.80 1.59
N GLU A 136 -11.92 7.38 2.68
CA GLU A 136 -13.38 7.34 2.83
C GLU A 136 -13.90 8.29 3.89
N GLU A 137 -13.07 8.74 4.82
CA GLU A 137 -13.50 9.52 5.97
C GLU A 137 -12.52 10.65 6.26
N GLU A 138 -13.07 11.84 6.49
CA GLU A 138 -12.33 13.02 6.91
C GLU A 138 -13.01 13.63 8.14
N ILE A 139 -12.29 13.60 9.29
CA ILE A 139 -12.78 14.19 10.53
C ILE A 139 -11.87 15.33 10.94
N ILE A 140 -12.41 16.53 10.89
CA ILE A 140 -11.69 17.74 11.28
C ILE A 140 -12.03 18.10 12.72
N VAL A 141 -11.03 18.19 13.57
CA VAL A 141 -11.16 18.54 14.99
C VAL A 141 -10.69 19.97 15.22
N THR A 142 -11.43 20.74 15.96
CA THR A 142 -11.09 22.13 16.26
C THR A 142 -9.76 22.21 17.04
N ASN A 143 -8.88 23.13 16.64
CA ASN A 143 -7.55 23.36 17.25
C ASN A 143 -6.60 22.14 17.19
N ALA A 144 -6.82 21.19 16.31
CA ALA A 144 -5.90 20.08 16.12
C ALA A 144 -4.66 20.52 15.35
N ASN A 145 -3.50 20.10 15.85
CA ASN A 145 -2.20 20.25 15.20
C ASN A 145 -1.60 18.88 14.82
N HIS A 146 -2.29 17.80 15.18
CA HIS A 146 -1.90 16.44 14.83
C HIS A 146 -2.82 15.90 13.75
N ILE A 147 -2.26 15.05 12.91
CA ILE A 147 -2.97 14.36 11.84
C ILE A 147 -2.68 12.87 11.95
N SER A 148 -3.72 12.05 11.92
CA SER A 148 -3.63 10.62 11.68
C SER A 148 -4.24 10.32 10.33
N CYS A 149 -3.47 9.79 9.40
CA CYS A 149 -3.97 9.56 8.04
C CYS A 149 -3.41 8.28 7.43
N THR A 150 -4.07 7.81 6.37
CA THR A 150 -3.44 6.80 5.50
C THR A 150 -2.31 7.44 4.71
N ILE A 151 -1.26 6.69 4.46
CA ILE A 151 -0.01 7.20 3.86
C ILE A 151 -0.22 7.85 2.48
N GLU A 152 -1.22 7.40 1.74
CA GLU A 152 -1.62 7.95 0.44
C GLU A 152 -2.17 9.38 0.54
N LYS A 153 -2.70 9.77 1.72
CA LYS A 153 -3.24 11.12 1.98
C LYS A 153 -2.20 12.12 2.45
N LEU A 154 -0.91 11.74 2.49
CA LEU A 154 0.18 12.63 2.87
C LEU A 154 0.23 13.89 2.00
N ASP A 155 0.05 15.07 2.62
CA ASP A 155 0.31 16.37 2.02
C ASP A 155 1.77 16.79 2.30
N LEU A 156 2.57 16.90 1.24
CA LEU A 156 3.98 17.28 1.32
C LEU A 156 4.20 18.80 1.49
N ASN A 157 3.14 19.61 1.49
CA ASN A 157 3.26 21.07 1.67
C ASN A 157 3.19 21.51 3.12
N GLN A 158 2.97 20.57 4.05
CA GLN A 158 2.88 20.86 5.48
C GLN A 158 4.16 20.50 6.20
N LEU A 159 4.49 21.33 7.22
CA LEU A 159 5.66 21.13 8.08
C LEU A 159 5.22 20.51 9.41
N TYR A 160 5.98 19.51 9.86
CA TYR A 160 5.75 18.82 11.14
C TYR A 160 7.00 18.82 12.01
N ASP A 161 6.83 18.77 13.33
CA ASP A 161 7.93 18.54 14.25
C ASP A 161 8.32 17.06 14.27
N VAL A 162 7.29 16.20 14.40
CA VAL A 162 7.47 14.74 14.46
C VAL A 162 6.53 14.06 13.46
N ALA A 163 7.06 13.11 12.72
CA ALA A 163 6.31 12.25 11.84
C ALA A 163 6.54 10.77 12.17
N VAL A 164 5.50 9.96 12.05
CA VAL A 164 5.59 8.50 12.18
C VAL A 164 5.16 7.85 10.86
N ILE A 165 6.05 7.03 10.31
CA ILE A 165 5.77 6.20 9.12
C ILE A 165 5.71 4.75 9.61
N ASP A 166 4.53 4.14 9.56
CA ASP A 166 4.34 2.78 10.07
C ASP A 166 4.37 1.73 8.95
N GLU A 167 4.68 0.48 9.32
CA GLU A 167 4.77 -0.70 8.47
C GLU A 167 5.61 -0.47 7.20
N VAL A 168 6.82 0.08 7.38
CA VAL A 168 7.70 0.51 6.27
C VAL A 168 8.11 -0.61 5.32
N GLN A 169 7.97 -1.89 5.69
CA GLN A 169 8.23 -3.01 4.78
C GLN A 169 7.32 -3.00 3.54
N LEU A 170 6.21 -2.26 3.58
CA LEU A 170 5.37 -2.04 2.40
C LEU A 170 6.02 -1.15 1.33
N ILE A 171 7.20 -0.57 1.59
CA ILE A 171 7.98 0.18 0.58
C ILE A 171 8.32 -0.66 -0.65
N GLY A 172 8.43 -2.01 -0.50
CA GLY A 172 8.65 -2.95 -1.58
C GLY A 172 7.38 -3.48 -2.25
N ASP A 173 6.19 -3.05 -1.79
CA ASP A 173 4.92 -3.46 -2.40
C ASP A 173 4.75 -2.81 -3.77
N VAL A 174 4.56 -3.63 -4.81
CA VAL A 174 4.54 -3.17 -6.22
C VAL A 174 3.39 -2.20 -6.54
N ILE A 175 2.31 -2.23 -5.76
CA ILE A 175 1.12 -1.39 -5.95
C ILE A 175 1.21 -0.14 -5.07
N ARG A 176 1.49 -0.30 -3.78
CA ARG A 176 1.37 0.76 -2.77
C ARG A 176 2.71 1.36 -2.32
N GLY A 177 3.83 0.67 -2.55
CA GLY A 177 5.14 1.02 -2.01
C GLY A 177 5.61 2.44 -2.34
N ALA A 178 5.17 2.97 -3.47
CA ALA A 178 5.48 4.33 -3.89
C ALA A 178 5.07 5.40 -2.86
N SER A 179 4.02 5.15 -2.06
CA SER A 179 3.59 6.07 -0.99
C SER A 179 4.59 6.15 0.16
N TRP A 180 5.22 5.00 0.54
CA TRP A 180 6.29 4.97 1.53
C TRP A 180 7.56 5.66 1.05
N THR A 181 7.96 5.38 -0.19
CA THR A 181 9.10 6.06 -0.81
C THR A 181 8.89 7.57 -0.85
N LYS A 182 7.71 8.02 -1.31
CA LYS A 182 7.30 9.42 -1.32
C LYS A 182 7.38 10.04 0.08
N ALA A 183 6.89 9.34 1.11
CA ALA A 183 6.94 9.82 2.49
C ALA A 183 8.38 9.94 3.01
N ILE A 184 9.24 8.95 2.80
CA ILE A 184 10.63 8.99 3.23
C ILE A 184 11.39 10.12 2.53
N LEU A 185 11.23 10.27 1.23
CA LEU A 185 11.96 11.27 0.46
C LEU A 185 11.41 12.69 0.62
N GLY A 186 10.09 12.84 0.73
CA GLY A 186 9.43 14.14 0.56
C GLY A 186 8.82 14.77 1.81
N LEU A 187 8.59 14.00 2.89
CA LEU A 187 7.95 14.51 4.09
C LEU A 187 8.79 15.61 4.78
N MET A 188 8.18 16.75 5.02
CA MET A 188 8.82 17.87 5.74
C MET A 188 8.57 17.72 7.25
N SER A 189 9.47 17.03 7.94
CA SER A 189 9.47 16.90 9.40
C SER A 189 10.89 16.94 9.93
N GLN A 190 11.08 17.48 11.14
CA GLN A 190 12.40 17.50 11.80
C GLN A 190 12.80 16.10 12.24
N ASP A 191 11.92 15.42 12.97
CA ASP A 191 12.12 14.07 13.46
C ASP A 191 11.16 13.11 12.75
N ILE A 192 11.70 12.05 12.16
CA ILE A 192 10.92 11.06 11.41
C ILE A 192 11.16 9.68 12.04
N HIS A 193 10.12 9.13 12.66
CA HIS A 193 10.13 7.80 13.23
C HIS A 193 9.60 6.79 12.20
N ILE A 194 10.41 5.82 11.83
CA ILE A 194 10.04 4.77 10.89
C ILE A 194 9.90 3.45 11.64
N CYS A 195 8.73 2.83 11.57
CA CYS A 195 8.44 1.55 12.20
C CYS A 195 8.29 0.45 11.14
N GLY A 196 8.92 -0.71 11.37
CA GLY A 196 8.76 -1.84 10.46
C GLY A 196 9.62 -3.05 10.75
N ALA A 197 9.75 -3.93 9.75
CA ALA A 197 10.48 -5.17 9.84
C ALA A 197 11.99 -4.98 9.60
N LEU A 198 12.82 -5.86 10.19
CA LEU A 198 14.28 -5.81 10.08
C LEU A 198 14.81 -5.97 8.66
N ASN A 199 14.08 -6.68 7.81
CA ASN A 199 14.48 -6.92 6.41
C ASN A 199 14.51 -5.66 5.53
N THR A 200 14.02 -4.50 6.04
CA THR A 200 14.08 -3.20 5.36
C THR A 200 15.34 -2.40 5.71
N LYS A 201 16.07 -2.80 6.75
CA LYS A 201 17.15 -2.01 7.36
C LYS A 201 18.16 -1.50 6.34
N LYS A 202 18.66 -2.39 5.47
CA LYS A 202 19.70 -2.03 4.48
C LYS A 202 19.19 -0.98 3.49
N LEU A 203 17.99 -1.14 2.98
CA LEU A 203 17.37 -0.22 2.03
C LEU A 203 17.14 1.16 2.67
N LEU A 204 16.59 1.19 3.90
CA LEU A 204 16.33 2.45 4.59
C LEU A 204 17.62 3.25 4.85
N ILE A 205 18.67 2.60 5.32
CA ILE A 205 19.98 3.22 5.49
C ILE A 205 20.45 3.84 4.17
N GLN A 206 20.40 3.07 3.09
CA GLN A 206 20.83 3.53 1.77
C GLN A 206 20.04 4.77 1.29
N LEU A 207 18.71 4.78 1.46
CA LEU A 207 17.87 5.91 1.09
C LEU A 207 18.18 7.17 1.91
N ILE A 208 18.41 7.01 3.22
CA ILE A 208 18.67 8.13 4.13
C ILE A 208 20.07 8.70 3.90
N GLU A 209 21.07 7.83 3.73
CA GLU A 209 22.45 8.24 3.41
C GLU A 209 22.56 8.92 2.05
N ASP A 210 21.81 8.42 1.05
CA ASP A 210 21.73 9.09 -0.26
C ASP A 210 21.15 10.51 -0.13
N CYS A 211 20.21 10.72 0.78
CA CYS A 211 19.69 12.05 1.10
C CYS A 211 20.67 12.93 1.92
N GLY A 212 21.77 12.37 2.43
CA GLY A 212 22.72 13.07 3.30
C GLY A 212 22.16 13.39 4.69
N GLU A 213 21.27 12.55 5.22
CA GLU A 213 20.53 12.78 6.45
C GLU A 213 20.99 11.86 7.58
N GLU A 214 20.76 12.28 8.84
CA GLU A 214 21.15 11.54 10.02
C GLU A 214 20.10 10.49 10.42
N TYR A 215 20.56 9.36 11.00
CA TYR A 215 19.66 8.35 11.53
C TYR A 215 20.16 7.68 12.79
N GLU A 216 19.23 7.20 13.58
CA GLU A 216 19.45 6.31 14.73
C GLU A 216 18.66 5.02 14.52
N ILE A 217 19.24 3.87 14.88
CA ILE A 217 18.57 2.57 14.73
C ILE A 217 18.35 1.97 16.11
N LYS A 218 17.11 1.54 16.36
CA LYS A 218 16.72 0.75 17.49
C LYS A 218 16.07 -0.53 17.04
N GLU A 219 16.71 -1.65 17.37
CA GLU A 219 16.18 -2.98 17.05
C GLU A 219 15.32 -3.50 18.20
N TYR A 220 14.22 -4.14 17.82
CA TYR A 220 13.24 -4.64 18.77
C TYR A 220 13.06 -6.14 18.55
N TYR A 221 13.24 -6.88 19.62
CA TYR A 221 13.07 -8.33 19.65
C TYR A 221 11.87 -8.68 20.52
N ARG A 222 11.25 -9.79 20.18
CA ARG A 222 10.02 -10.24 20.82
C ARG A 222 10.29 -10.68 22.26
N ASN A 223 9.57 -10.10 23.22
CA ASN A 223 9.68 -10.47 24.63
C ASN A 223 8.83 -11.70 24.98
N THR A 224 7.66 -11.85 24.31
CA THR A 224 6.76 -12.98 24.52
C THR A 224 7.07 -14.04 23.46
N PRO A 225 7.60 -15.23 23.82
CA PRO A 225 7.96 -16.25 22.86
C PRO A 225 6.72 -16.73 22.07
N LEU A 226 6.92 -16.99 20.79
CA LEU A 226 5.92 -17.61 19.92
C LEU A 226 6.27 -19.10 19.77
N LYS A 227 5.32 -19.97 20.07
CA LYS A 227 5.50 -21.43 19.98
C LYS A 227 4.56 -22.03 18.95
N LEU A 228 5.12 -22.78 18.00
CA LEU A 228 4.35 -23.64 17.12
C LEU A 228 3.86 -24.86 17.92
N GLU A 229 2.57 -25.13 17.90
CA GLU A 229 2.00 -26.36 18.47
C GLU A 229 2.34 -27.54 17.56
N GLN A 230 2.77 -28.66 18.16
CA GLN A 230 3.16 -29.87 17.43
C GLN A 230 1.94 -30.67 16.93
N THR A 231 0.78 -30.39 17.48
CA THR A 231 -0.48 -31.04 17.10
C THR A 231 -1.37 -30.10 16.31
N PRO A 232 -2.01 -30.61 15.25
CA PRO A 232 -2.95 -29.80 14.47
C PRO A 232 -4.13 -29.33 15.31
N TYR A 233 -4.68 -28.18 14.91
CA TYR A 233 -5.86 -27.62 15.54
C TYR A 233 -7.08 -28.50 15.34
N GLN A 234 -7.77 -28.79 16.43
CA GLN A 234 -9.00 -29.57 16.40
C GLN A 234 -10.21 -28.64 16.41
N MET A 235 -10.94 -28.61 15.30
CA MET A 235 -12.11 -27.73 15.13
C MET A 235 -13.20 -27.92 16.18
N ASN A 236 -13.28 -29.09 16.78
CA ASN A 236 -14.29 -29.41 17.81
C ASN A 236 -13.87 -29.00 19.23
N ASN A 237 -12.65 -28.52 19.43
CA ASN A 237 -12.12 -28.20 20.76
C ASN A 237 -11.39 -26.85 20.75
N PRO A 238 -12.10 -25.74 20.47
CA PRO A 238 -11.51 -24.42 20.54
C PRO A 238 -11.27 -24.00 21.99
N SER A 239 -10.35 -23.07 22.17
CA SER A 239 -10.06 -22.48 23.49
C SER A 239 -10.29 -20.97 23.48
N ALA A 240 -10.68 -20.42 24.60
CA ALA A 240 -10.80 -18.97 24.74
C ALA A 240 -9.47 -18.26 24.41
N GLY A 241 -9.55 -17.21 23.59
CA GLY A 241 -8.40 -16.48 23.09
C GLY A 241 -7.84 -17.03 21.77
N ASP A 242 -8.51 -18.03 21.14
CA ASP A 242 -8.15 -18.48 19.81
C ASP A 242 -8.61 -17.47 18.74
N ALA A 243 -7.72 -17.20 17.78
CA ALA A 243 -8.04 -16.43 16.59
C ALA A 243 -7.85 -17.31 15.33
N LEU A 244 -8.94 -17.61 14.65
CA LEU A 244 -8.95 -18.41 13.43
C LEU A 244 -8.81 -17.48 12.21
N ILE A 245 -7.80 -17.76 11.39
CA ILE A 245 -7.49 -16.96 10.21
C ILE A 245 -8.03 -17.63 8.96
N ALA A 246 -8.91 -16.94 8.24
CA ALA A 246 -9.43 -17.35 6.95
C ALA A 246 -9.23 -16.22 5.93
N PHE A 247 -9.11 -16.55 4.64
CA PHE A 247 -8.74 -15.58 3.60
C PHE A 247 -9.88 -15.20 2.65
N SER A 248 -11.11 -15.34 3.12
CA SER A 248 -12.30 -14.81 2.44
C SER A 248 -13.40 -14.49 3.43
N LYS A 249 -14.17 -13.44 3.17
CA LYS A 249 -15.38 -13.06 3.93
C LYS A 249 -16.33 -14.24 4.08
N LYS A 250 -16.60 -14.96 2.99
CA LYS A 250 -17.46 -16.15 3.00
C LYS A 250 -16.97 -17.18 4.02
N LYS A 251 -15.67 -17.49 4.03
CA LYS A 251 -15.10 -18.49 4.95
C LYS A 251 -15.12 -18.03 6.40
N VAL A 252 -14.89 -16.74 6.65
CA VAL A 252 -15.03 -16.14 7.98
C VAL A 252 -16.45 -16.30 8.51
N LEU A 253 -17.46 -16.00 7.71
CA LEU A 253 -18.87 -16.12 8.09
C LEU A 253 -19.30 -17.59 8.28
N GLU A 254 -18.83 -18.51 7.42
CA GLU A 254 -19.07 -19.96 7.57
C GLU A 254 -18.51 -20.49 8.90
N LEU A 255 -17.28 -20.14 9.25
CA LEU A 255 -16.64 -20.54 10.50
C LEU A 255 -17.34 -19.91 11.71
N SER A 256 -17.74 -18.66 11.61
CA SER A 256 -18.49 -17.97 12.67
C SER A 256 -19.78 -18.73 12.97
N ARG A 257 -20.56 -19.04 11.94
CA ARG A 257 -21.81 -19.79 12.09
C ARG A 257 -21.56 -21.20 12.68
N TYR A 258 -20.52 -21.90 12.20
CA TYR A 258 -20.13 -23.20 12.69
C TYR A 258 -19.91 -23.23 14.21
N TYR A 259 -19.27 -22.23 14.79
CA TYR A 259 -19.02 -22.14 16.22
C TYR A 259 -20.21 -21.57 17.00
N GLN A 260 -20.95 -20.62 16.45
CA GLN A 260 -22.18 -20.09 17.07
C GLN A 260 -23.25 -21.19 17.22
N ASP A 261 -23.43 -22.03 16.21
CA ASP A 261 -24.36 -23.19 16.28
C ASP A 261 -23.97 -24.21 17.36
N ARG A 262 -22.72 -24.15 17.83
CA ARG A 262 -22.19 -24.98 18.94
C ARG A 262 -22.16 -24.26 20.29
N GLY A 263 -22.73 -23.07 20.35
CA GLY A 263 -22.88 -22.30 21.59
C GLY A 263 -21.69 -21.42 21.95
N TYR A 264 -20.64 -21.30 21.10
CA TYR A 264 -19.52 -20.39 21.35
C TYR A 264 -19.87 -18.95 21.01
N LYS A 265 -19.39 -18.02 21.83
CA LYS A 265 -19.46 -16.58 21.51
C LYS A 265 -18.29 -16.19 20.63
N VAL A 266 -18.58 -15.65 19.47
CA VAL A 266 -17.60 -15.39 18.41
C VAL A 266 -17.61 -13.92 18.03
N SER A 267 -16.44 -13.31 17.97
CA SER A 267 -16.20 -12.03 17.30
C SER A 267 -15.72 -12.27 15.87
N VAL A 268 -16.16 -11.43 14.95
CA VAL A 268 -15.85 -11.54 13.52
C VAL A 268 -15.20 -10.25 13.02
N ILE A 269 -14.05 -10.36 12.31
CA ILE A 269 -13.33 -9.21 11.76
C ILE A 269 -12.85 -9.53 10.34
N TYR A 270 -13.24 -8.69 9.39
CA TYR A 270 -12.73 -8.72 8.00
C TYR A 270 -12.66 -7.31 7.41
N GLY A 271 -12.03 -7.15 6.24
CA GLY A 271 -11.67 -5.86 5.65
C GLY A 271 -12.84 -4.87 5.52
N ASP A 272 -13.99 -5.35 5.03
CA ASP A 272 -15.15 -4.52 4.64
C ASP A 272 -16.16 -4.30 5.78
N LEU A 273 -15.81 -4.68 7.02
CA LEU A 273 -16.68 -4.39 8.16
C LEU A 273 -16.78 -2.87 8.41
N PRO A 274 -18.02 -2.34 8.57
CA PRO A 274 -18.20 -0.96 8.99
C PRO A 274 -17.40 -0.65 10.27
N PRO A 275 -16.82 0.54 10.39
CA PRO A 275 -15.95 0.90 11.52
C PRO A 275 -16.59 0.68 12.89
N GLU A 276 -17.87 1.00 13.03
CA GLU A 276 -18.63 0.86 14.29
C GLU A 276 -18.83 -0.62 14.67
N VAL A 277 -19.19 -1.46 13.68
CA VAL A 277 -19.34 -2.90 13.90
C VAL A 277 -17.99 -3.50 14.28
N ARG A 278 -16.93 -3.09 13.62
CA ARG A 278 -15.57 -3.56 13.90
C ARG A 278 -15.13 -3.18 15.32
N ARG A 279 -15.39 -1.93 15.76
CA ARG A 279 -15.13 -1.52 17.16
C ARG A 279 -15.89 -2.38 18.16
N LEU A 280 -17.16 -2.67 17.88
CA LEU A 280 -17.96 -3.56 18.73
C LEU A 280 -17.33 -4.95 18.83
N GLN A 281 -16.94 -5.55 17.70
CA GLN A 281 -16.29 -6.86 17.66
C GLN A 281 -14.96 -6.88 18.45
N TYR A 282 -14.15 -5.79 18.32
CA TYR A 282 -12.94 -5.64 19.13
C TYR A 282 -13.21 -5.53 20.62
N SER A 283 -14.21 -4.75 21.00
CA SER A 283 -14.63 -4.60 22.40
C SER A 283 -15.08 -5.92 23.01
N MET A 284 -15.93 -6.67 22.29
CA MET A 284 -16.43 -7.97 22.73
C MET A 284 -15.30 -8.98 22.94
N PHE A 285 -14.33 -9.04 22.02
CA PHE A 285 -13.19 -9.96 22.17
C PHE A 285 -12.22 -9.50 23.26
N SER A 286 -11.97 -8.19 23.35
CA SER A 286 -11.04 -7.62 24.36
C SER A 286 -11.58 -7.72 25.78
N SER A 287 -12.89 -7.62 25.96
CA SER A 287 -13.55 -7.79 27.27
C SER A 287 -13.73 -9.26 27.70
N GLY A 288 -13.51 -10.20 26.78
CA GLY A 288 -13.78 -11.62 27.01
C GLY A 288 -15.27 -11.98 26.88
N GLU A 289 -16.11 -11.08 26.39
CA GLU A 289 -17.51 -11.38 26.08
C GLU A 289 -17.60 -12.41 24.95
N SER A 290 -16.71 -12.36 23.96
CA SER A 290 -16.53 -13.42 22.97
C SER A 290 -15.26 -14.22 23.24
N GLU A 291 -15.36 -15.53 23.10
CA GLU A 291 -14.29 -16.49 23.39
C GLU A 291 -13.35 -16.67 22.20
N LEU A 292 -13.91 -16.58 20.99
CA LEU A 292 -13.22 -16.85 19.75
C LEU A 292 -13.24 -15.61 18.86
N LEU A 293 -12.16 -15.44 18.11
CA LEU A 293 -12.06 -14.46 17.05
C LEU A 293 -11.95 -15.19 15.71
N ILE A 294 -12.76 -14.82 14.73
CA ILE A 294 -12.62 -15.32 13.36
C ILE A 294 -12.36 -14.11 12.44
N THR A 295 -11.27 -14.16 11.73
CA THR A 295 -10.78 -12.97 11.03
C THR A 295 -10.06 -13.31 9.73
N THR A 296 -9.90 -12.30 8.88
CA THR A 296 -8.98 -12.36 7.74
C THR A 296 -7.56 -11.97 8.15
N ASP A 297 -6.63 -11.90 7.19
CA ASP A 297 -5.27 -11.37 7.36
C ASP A 297 -5.25 -9.89 7.78
N ALA A 298 -6.38 -9.19 7.74
CA ALA A 298 -6.53 -7.83 8.28
C ALA A 298 -6.03 -7.70 9.73
N ILE A 299 -6.04 -8.80 10.52
CA ILE A 299 -5.47 -8.84 11.87
C ILE A 299 -3.94 -8.71 11.88
N GLY A 300 -3.28 -9.07 10.80
CA GLY A 300 -1.82 -8.98 10.68
C GLY A 300 -1.28 -7.55 10.82
N MET A 301 -2.10 -6.55 10.55
CA MET A 301 -1.70 -5.14 10.56
C MET A 301 -2.35 -4.38 11.73
N GLY A 302 -1.55 -4.06 12.74
CA GLY A 302 -1.81 -3.00 13.72
C GLY A 302 -2.77 -3.26 14.86
N VAL A 303 -3.54 -4.33 14.85
CA VAL A 303 -4.56 -4.55 15.88
C VAL A 303 -3.98 -5.16 17.15
N ASN A 304 -4.25 -4.53 18.29
CA ASN A 304 -3.74 -4.96 19.58
C ASN A 304 -4.79 -5.72 20.40
N LEU A 305 -5.12 -6.93 19.98
CA LEU A 305 -6.09 -7.83 20.64
C LEU A 305 -5.43 -8.85 21.59
N PRO A 306 -6.12 -9.33 22.63
CA PRO A 306 -5.62 -10.33 23.57
C PRO A 306 -5.70 -11.74 22.96
N ILE A 307 -4.92 -12.00 21.91
CA ILE A 307 -4.90 -13.29 21.25
C ILE A 307 -3.92 -14.21 21.94
N LYS A 308 -4.38 -15.38 22.37
CA LYS A 308 -3.55 -16.43 22.94
C LYS A 308 -2.90 -17.29 21.86
N ARG A 309 -3.73 -17.71 20.87
CA ARG A 309 -3.32 -18.63 19.80
C ARG A 309 -3.86 -18.17 18.45
N ILE A 310 -2.99 -18.14 17.46
CA ILE A 310 -3.34 -17.97 16.04
C ILE A 310 -3.50 -19.34 15.39
N VAL A 311 -4.61 -19.54 14.70
CA VAL A 311 -4.94 -20.77 13.98
C VAL A 311 -5.13 -20.48 12.50
N PHE A 312 -4.22 -20.98 11.66
CA PHE A 312 -4.35 -20.85 10.21
C PHE A 312 -5.30 -21.94 9.69
N THR A 313 -6.44 -21.55 9.12
CA THR A 313 -7.38 -22.49 8.47
C THR A 313 -7.02 -22.71 7.00
N SER A 314 -6.14 -21.90 6.43
CA SER A 314 -5.53 -22.02 5.11
C SER A 314 -4.19 -21.29 5.11
N LEU A 315 -3.29 -21.63 4.20
CA LEU A 315 -2.09 -20.85 3.87
C LEU A 315 -2.16 -20.27 2.45
N LYS A 316 -3.35 -20.22 1.86
CA LYS A 316 -3.60 -19.66 0.53
C LYS A 316 -4.57 -18.49 0.63
N LYS A 317 -4.29 -17.44 -0.14
CA LYS A 317 -5.18 -16.28 -0.26
C LYS A 317 -5.33 -15.87 -1.73
N PHE A 318 -6.44 -15.21 -2.02
CA PHE A 318 -6.64 -14.49 -3.28
C PHE A 318 -5.96 -13.11 -3.17
N ASP A 319 -5.14 -12.73 -4.14
CA ASP A 319 -4.39 -11.47 -4.13
C ASP A 319 -4.99 -10.36 -5.01
N GLY A 320 -6.13 -10.65 -5.60
CA GLY A 320 -6.83 -9.77 -6.55
C GLY A 320 -6.82 -10.34 -7.99
N GLU A 321 -5.87 -11.20 -8.32
CA GLU A 321 -5.73 -11.85 -9.62
C GLU A 321 -5.82 -13.37 -9.48
N ASP A 322 -4.97 -13.95 -8.62
CA ASP A 322 -4.84 -15.40 -8.46
C ASP A 322 -4.86 -15.85 -7.01
N ILE A 323 -5.11 -17.16 -6.79
CA ILE A 323 -4.95 -17.81 -5.50
C ILE A 323 -3.49 -18.22 -5.32
N ARG A 324 -2.78 -17.55 -4.41
CA ARG A 324 -1.38 -17.83 -4.08
C ARG A 324 -1.18 -18.27 -2.64
N GLU A 325 -0.04 -18.89 -2.37
CA GLU A 325 0.39 -19.16 -0.99
C GLU A 325 0.83 -17.86 -0.28
N LEU A 326 0.63 -17.85 1.03
CA LEU A 326 1.18 -16.80 1.90
C LEU A 326 2.71 -16.84 1.85
N THR A 327 3.31 -15.66 1.85
CA THR A 327 4.75 -15.54 2.05
C THR A 327 5.14 -15.83 3.52
N SER A 328 6.40 -16.14 3.78
CA SER A 328 6.93 -16.29 5.14
C SER A 328 6.68 -15.03 5.99
N GLN A 329 6.87 -13.87 5.40
CA GLN A 329 6.65 -12.59 6.07
C GLN A 329 5.17 -12.38 6.48
N GLU A 330 4.21 -12.70 5.59
CA GLU A 330 2.77 -12.64 5.90
C GLU A 330 2.40 -13.60 7.04
N VAL A 331 2.91 -14.83 6.98
CA VAL A 331 2.68 -15.82 8.05
C VAL A 331 3.25 -15.33 9.39
N LYS A 332 4.47 -14.83 9.43
CA LYS A 332 5.10 -14.31 10.66
C LYS A 332 4.39 -13.07 11.18
N GLN A 333 3.93 -12.19 10.31
CA GLN A 333 3.19 -10.98 10.68
C GLN A 333 1.86 -11.34 11.36
N ILE A 334 1.11 -12.29 10.81
CA ILE A 334 -0.14 -12.80 11.39
C ILE A 334 0.15 -13.57 12.68
N ALA A 335 1.04 -14.56 12.65
CA ALA A 335 1.41 -15.38 13.80
C ALA A 335 1.94 -14.51 14.97
N GLY A 336 2.66 -13.46 14.64
CA GLY A 336 3.21 -12.50 15.60
C GLY A 336 2.15 -11.77 16.43
N ARG A 337 0.89 -11.82 16.08
CA ARG A 337 -0.20 -11.24 16.88
C ARG A 337 -0.59 -12.09 18.08
N ALA A 338 -0.18 -13.36 18.15
CA ALA A 338 -0.38 -14.17 19.36
C ALA A 338 0.54 -13.73 20.50
N GLY A 339 0.13 -13.88 21.74
CA GLY A 339 0.96 -13.63 22.91
C GLY A 339 1.11 -12.14 23.25
N ARG A 340 0.01 -11.46 23.54
CA ARG A 340 0.06 -10.06 23.96
C ARG A 340 0.83 -9.88 25.27
N LYS A 341 1.85 -9.02 25.26
CA LYS A 341 2.65 -8.68 26.44
C LYS A 341 1.76 -8.20 27.59
N GLY A 342 1.98 -8.74 28.79
CA GLY A 342 1.23 -8.41 29.99
C GLY A 342 -0.09 -9.16 30.15
N ILE A 343 -0.51 -9.97 29.14
CA ILE A 343 -1.70 -10.83 29.22
C ILE A 343 -1.29 -12.29 29.14
N TYR A 344 -0.41 -12.64 28.21
CA TYR A 344 0.06 -14.01 28.01
C TYR A 344 1.59 -14.09 28.09
N GLU A 345 2.09 -15.12 28.74
CA GLU A 345 3.54 -15.41 28.83
C GLU A 345 4.09 -16.00 27.53
N VAL A 346 3.24 -16.72 26.78
CA VAL A 346 3.57 -17.40 25.54
C VAL A 346 2.44 -17.19 24.54
N GLY A 347 2.80 -16.87 23.29
CA GLY A 347 1.88 -16.91 22.16
C GLY A 347 1.97 -18.25 21.46
N TYR A 348 0.85 -18.80 21.02
CA TYR A 348 0.79 -20.06 20.28
C TYR A 348 0.37 -19.84 18.84
N VAL A 349 0.90 -20.67 17.95
CA VAL A 349 0.49 -20.72 16.55
C VAL A 349 0.32 -22.16 16.12
N THR A 350 -0.72 -22.41 15.35
CA THR A 350 -1.00 -23.73 14.78
C THR A 350 -1.81 -23.59 13.50
N SER A 351 -2.10 -24.70 12.85
CA SER A 351 -3.00 -24.78 11.70
C SER A 351 -3.83 -26.06 11.76
N ILE A 352 -4.78 -26.20 10.86
CA ILE A 352 -5.39 -27.50 10.58
C ILE A 352 -4.32 -28.44 10.01
N ASP A 353 -4.58 -29.75 10.10
CA ASP A 353 -3.61 -30.82 9.81
C ASP A 353 -2.91 -30.66 8.44
N GLU A 354 -3.67 -30.32 7.42
CA GLU A 354 -3.18 -30.15 6.04
C GLU A 354 -2.01 -29.15 5.91
N TYR A 355 -1.94 -28.16 6.80
CA TYR A 355 -0.99 -27.04 6.64
C TYR A 355 0.11 -26.99 7.71
N LEU A 356 0.12 -27.87 8.71
CA LEU A 356 1.02 -27.72 9.87
C LEU A 356 2.49 -27.78 9.48
N GLY A 357 2.89 -28.72 8.62
CA GLY A 357 4.28 -28.81 8.14
C GLY A 357 4.72 -27.60 7.34
N ARG A 358 3.85 -27.10 6.44
CA ARG A 358 4.14 -25.90 5.66
C ARG A 358 4.19 -24.63 6.52
N LEU A 359 3.34 -24.56 7.55
CA LEU A 359 3.36 -23.47 8.51
C LEU A 359 4.70 -23.40 9.24
N GLN A 360 5.23 -24.55 9.66
CA GLN A 360 6.54 -24.65 10.28
C GLN A 360 7.63 -24.13 9.35
N GLU A 361 7.69 -24.61 8.12
CA GLU A 361 8.67 -24.18 7.11
C GLU A 361 8.63 -22.65 6.91
N LYS A 362 7.43 -22.05 6.84
CA LYS A 362 7.28 -20.60 6.65
C LYS A 362 7.69 -19.79 7.88
N LEU A 363 7.49 -20.31 9.08
CA LEU A 363 7.92 -19.66 10.32
C LEU A 363 9.44 -19.69 10.51
N GLU A 364 10.09 -20.78 10.08
CA GLU A 364 11.54 -20.98 10.16
C GLU A 364 12.32 -20.30 9.01
N CYS A 365 11.67 -20.08 7.86
CA CYS A 365 12.28 -19.43 6.70
C CYS A 365 12.70 -18.01 7.02
N GLU A 366 13.90 -17.60 6.65
CA GLU A 366 14.35 -16.21 6.77
C GLU A 366 13.52 -15.28 5.85
N ASP A 367 13.22 -14.09 6.34
CA ASP A 367 12.51 -13.09 5.55
C ASP A 367 13.41 -12.55 4.43
N ARG A 368 12.89 -12.53 3.22
CA ARG A 368 13.60 -11.93 2.08
C ARG A 368 13.90 -10.46 2.36
N LEU A 369 15.11 -10.03 2.05
CA LEU A 369 15.48 -8.63 2.12
C LEU A 369 14.64 -7.82 1.14
N ILE A 370 14.20 -6.66 1.58
CA ILE A 370 13.60 -5.67 0.68
C ILE A 370 14.74 -4.81 0.15
N GLU A 371 15.05 -5.01 -1.12
CA GLU A 371 16.21 -4.40 -1.77
C GLU A 371 15.86 -3.16 -2.58
N LYS A 372 14.58 -2.99 -2.92
CA LYS A 372 14.11 -1.91 -3.79
C LYS A 372 12.96 -1.14 -3.18
N ALA A 373 13.06 0.18 -3.25
CA ALA A 373 11.99 1.10 -2.95
C ALA A 373 11.18 1.35 -4.22
N ILE A 374 9.87 1.13 -4.15
CA ILE A 374 8.99 1.41 -5.28
C ILE A 374 8.82 2.92 -5.42
N ILE A 375 9.02 3.45 -6.62
CA ILE A 375 8.75 4.84 -6.97
C ILE A 375 7.55 4.94 -7.91
N GLY A 376 6.74 5.96 -7.72
CA GLY A 376 5.58 6.27 -8.56
C GLY A 376 5.72 7.60 -9.27
N PRO A 377 4.92 7.86 -10.30
CA PRO A 377 4.91 9.15 -10.96
C PRO A 377 4.42 10.25 -10.01
N THR A 378 5.02 11.43 -10.11
CA THR A 378 4.67 12.59 -9.28
C THR A 378 3.97 13.68 -10.09
N GLU A 379 3.37 14.64 -9.39
CA GLU A 379 2.68 15.78 -10.00
C GLU A 379 3.61 16.69 -10.82
N LEU A 380 4.93 16.48 -10.75
CA LEU A 380 5.89 17.17 -11.63
C LEU A 380 5.60 16.91 -13.10
N LEU A 381 5.06 15.74 -13.45
CA LEU A 381 4.60 15.43 -14.81
C LEU A 381 3.54 16.43 -15.34
N LEU A 382 2.72 16.99 -14.45
CA LEU A 382 1.70 17.96 -14.85
C LEU A 382 2.29 19.31 -15.29
N GLN A 383 3.52 19.61 -14.85
CA GLN A 383 4.21 20.87 -15.19
C GLN A 383 4.76 20.83 -16.62
N ILE A 384 4.96 19.66 -17.22
CA ILE A 384 5.42 19.49 -18.59
C ILE A 384 4.28 19.88 -19.54
N LYS A 385 4.50 20.88 -20.40
CA LYS A 385 3.48 21.40 -21.32
C LYS A 385 3.57 20.69 -22.69
N GLY A 386 2.46 20.70 -23.41
CA GLY A 386 2.44 20.26 -24.82
C GLY A 386 2.34 18.75 -25.03
N ILE A 387 2.41 17.93 -23.97
CA ILE A 387 2.35 16.47 -24.05
C ILE A 387 1.11 15.98 -23.27
N PRO A 388 0.28 15.10 -23.83
CA PRO A 388 -0.82 14.48 -23.10
C PRO A 388 -0.34 13.69 -21.87
N LEU A 389 -1.12 13.65 -20.78
CA LEU A 389 -0.74 12.96 -19.55
C LEU A 389 -0.42 11.47 -19.78
N ILE A 390 -1.19 10.80 -20.61
CA ILE A 390 -0.98 9.39 -20.95
C ILE A 390 0.40 9.15 -21.58
N GLU A 391 0.83 10.04 -22.49
CA GLU A 391 2.15 9.95 -23.13
C GLU A 391 3.27 10.25 -22.11
N LYS A 392 3.09 11.24 -21.22
CA LYS A 392 4.03 11.54 -20.14
C LYS A 392 4.25 10.35 -19.22
N LEU A 393 3.18 9.65 -18.83
CA LEU A 393 3.27 8.46 -17.98
C LEU A 393 3.94 7.30 -18.69
N ALA A 394 3.65 7.09 -19.98
CA ALA A 394 4.31 6.06 -20.75
C ALA A 394 5.82 6.35 -20.89
N ILE A 395 6.20 7.59 -21.19
CA ILE A 395 7.61 8.01 -21.22
C ILE A 395 8.26 7.81 -19.85
N TRP A 396 7.60 8.24 -18.77
CA TRP A 396 8.09 8.06 -17.41
C TRP A 396 8.34 6.59 -17.07
N SER A 397 7.44 5.70 -17.46
CA SER A 397 7.58 4.25 -17.21
C SER A 397 8.77 3.63 -17.94
N MET A 398 9.16 4.19 -19.08
CA MET A 398 10.27 3.72 -19.91
C MET A 398 11.62 4.36 -19.55
N TYR A 399 11.61 5.42 -18.74
CA TYR A 399 12.83 6.11 -18.34
C TYR A 399 13.75 5.20 -17.54
N TYR A 400 15.04 5.18 -17.85
CA TYR A 400 16.01 4.32 -17.18
C TYR A 400 16.25 4.74 -15.73
N ASP A 401 16.24 3.77 -14.82
CA ASP A 401 16.59 3.99 -13.42
C ASP A 401 18.09 3.78 -13.23
N GLU A 402 18.85 4.86 -12.93
CA GLU A 402 20.29 4.77 -12.68
C GLU A 402 20.60 4.09 -11.33
N PHE A 403 19.65 4.09 -10.41
CA PHE A 403 19.84 3.58 -9.05
C PHE A 403 19.23 2.21 -8.87
N SER A 404 20.05 1.20 -8.54
CA SER A 404 19.65 -0.19 -8.41
C SER A 404 18.67 -0.46 -7.26
N TYR A 405 18.56 0.46 -6.29
CA TYR A 405 17.68 0.36 -5.12
C TYR A 405 16.31 1.03 -5.29
N TYR A 406 16.01 1.57 -6.48
CA TYR A 406 14.67 1.97 -6.86
C TYR A 406 14.09 1.01 -7.89
N GLN A 407 12.76 0.94 -7.90
CA GLN A 407 11.98 0.24 -8.93
C GLN A 407 10.72 1.04 -9.20
N LYS A 408 10.42 1.30 -10.45
CA LYS A 408 9.17 1.94 -10.84
C LYS A 408 7.97 1.04 -10.60
N MET A 409 6.87 1.64 -10.16
CA MET A 409 5.59 0.96 -10.11
C MET A 409 5.08 0.69 -11.53
N ASP A 410 4.26 -0.34 -11.68
CA ASP A 410 3.53 -0.55 -12.93
C ASP A 410 2.43 0.50 -13.09
N VAL A 411 2.50 1.26 -14.17
CA VAL A 411 1.52 2.31 -14.52
C VAL A 411 0.48 1.84 -15.54
N SER A 412 0.48 0.56 -15.92
CA SER A 412 -0.45 -0.01 -16.91
C SER A 412 -1.90 0.31 -16.57
N HIS A 413 -2.22 0.24 -15.30
CA HIS A 413 -3.53 0.57 -14.76
C HIS A 413 -3.91 2.05 -14.98
N TYR A 414 -2.98 2.97 -14.72
CA TYR A 414 -3.21 4.40 -14.98
C TYR A 414 -3.38 4.69 -16.46
N LEU A 415 -2.57 4.04 -17.31
CA LEU A 415 -2.67 4.20 -18.76
C LEU A 415 -4.00 3.68 -19.30
N PHE A 416 -4.47 2.53 -18.76
CA PHE A 416 -5.77 1.98 -19.11
C PHE A 416 -6.91 2.96 -18.83
N ILE A 417 -6.93 3.56 -17.61
CA ILE A 417 -7.97 4.52 -17.24
C ILE A 417 -7.92 5.76 -18.10
N LEU A 418 -6.73 6.31 -18.31
CA LEU A 418 -6.56 7.51 -19.12
C LEU A 418 -7.06 7.30 -20.56
N GLU A 419 -6.91 6.10 -21.11
CA GLU A 419 -7.49 5.78 -22.43
C GLU A 419 -9.02 5.71 -22.36
N GLN A 420 -9.61 5.12 -21.30
CA GLN A 420 -11.07 5.05 -21.13
C GLN A 420 -11.71 6.44 -20.99
N ILE A 421 -11.07 7.36 -20.25
CA ILE A 421 -11.61 8.70 -20.01
C ILE A 421 -11.28 9.73 -21.10
N LYS A 422 -10.51 9.36 -22.11
CA LYS A 422 -10.11 10.24 -23.22
C LYS A 422 -11.29 10.93 -23.95
N PRO A 423 -12.45 10.26 -24.18
CA PRO A 423 -13.60 10.91 -24.81
C PRO A 423 -14.14 12.12 -24.04
N TYR A 424 -13.99 12.15 -22.73
CA TYR A 424 -14.54 13.21 -21.85
C TYR A 424 -13.69 14.49 -21.83
N LYS A 425 -12.51 14.50 -22.45
CA LYS A 425 -11.59 15.65 -22.59
C LYS A 425 -11.31 16.39 -21.28
N LEU A 426 -11.12 15.65 -20.21
CA LEU A 426 -10.81 16.21 -18.87
C LEU A 426 -9.50 17.00 -18.90
N SER A 427 -9.35 17.97 -17.99
CA SER A 427 -8.07 18.61 -17.72
C SER A 427 -7.02 17.60 -17.25
N GLN A 428 -5.72 17.84 -17.49
CA GLN A 428 -4.69 16.91 -17.03
C GLN A 428 -4.68 16.77 -15.47
N ASN A 429 -5.09 17.81 -14.74
CA ASN A 429 -5.23 17.75 -13.30
C ASN A 429 -6.38 16.81 -12.87
N ASP A 430 -7.48 16.83 -13.58
CA ASP A 430 -8.61 15.94 -13.29
C ASP A 430 -8.31 14.51 -13.72
N GLN A 431 -7.68 14.32 -14.90
CA GLN A 431 -7.15 13.03 -15.33
C GLN A 431 -6.22 12.42 -14.27
N TRP A 432 -5.32 13.24 -13.67
CA TRP A 432 -4.41 12.83 -12.61
C TRP A 432 -5.12 12.35 -11.34
N LYS A 433 -6.21 13.02 -10.96
CA LYS A 433 -7.05 12.63 -9.82
C LYS A 433 -7.81 11.34 -10.11
N VAL A 434 -8.45 11.27 -11.27
CA VAL A 434 -9.28 10.12 -11.67
C VAL A 434 -8.45 8.85 -11.78
N MET A 435 -7.26 8.89 -12.40
CA MET A 435 -6.44 7.68 -12.56
C MET A 435 -5.95 7.09 -11.23
N LYS A 436 -5.97 7.88 -10.15
CA LYS A 436 -5.54 7.45 -8.79
C LYS A 436 -6.69 6.94 -7.93
N LEU A 437 -7.92 6.94 -8.42
CA LEU A 437 -9.04 6.37 -7.68
C LEU A 437 -8.82 4.87 -7.43
N PRO A 438 -9.06 4.38 -6.20
CA PRO A 438 -8.83 2.99 -5.83
C PRO A 438 -9.98 2.08 -6.31
N ILE A 439 -10.19 2.02 -7.63
CA ILE A 439 -11.27 1.24 -8.26
C ILE A 439 -10.69 0.01 -8.93
N ASN A 440 -11.35 -1.12 -8.80
CA ASN A 440 -10.98 -2.32 -9.55
C ASN A 440 -11.55 -2.25 -10.99
N PHE A 441 -10.69 -1.86 -11.94
CA PHE A 441 -11.07 -1.69 -13.35
C PHE A 441 -11.18 -3.00 -14.14
N THR A 442 -10.77 -4.12 -13.57
CA THR A 442 -11.01 -5.43 -14.16
C THR A 442 -12.48 -5.83 -14.06
N ASN A 443 -13.24 -5.19 -13.16
CA ASN A 443 -14.68 -5.34 -13.09
C ASN A 443 -15.36 -4.34 -14.05
N PRO A 444 -16.03 -4.81 -15.13
CA PRO A 444 -16.67 -3.94 -16.11
C PRO A 444 -17.79 -3.07 -15.54
N GLU A 445 -18.49 -3.54 -14.49
CA GLU A 445 -19.58 -2.79 -13.85
C GLU A 445 -19.04 -1.59 -13.08
N LEU A 446 -17.91 -1.76 -12.37
CA LEU A 446 -17.24 -0.66 -11.67
C LEU A 446 -16.65 0.36 -12.64
N LEU A 447 -16.08 -0.10 -13.75
CA LEU A 447 -15.60 0.80 -14.79
C LEU A 447 -16.75 1.61 -15.41
N ASN A 448 -17.87 0.98 -15.74
CA ASN A 448 -19.04 1.67 -16.28
C ASN A 448 -19.61 2.69 -15.28
N LEU A 449 -19.63 2.35 -14.00
CA LEU A 449 -20.05 3.23 -12.93
C LEU A 449 -19.12 4.47 -12.81
N LEU A 450 -17.80 4.26 -12.87
CA LEU A 450 -16.84 5.37 -12.90
C LEU A 450 -17.08 6.28 -14.09
N LEU A 451 -17.25 5.72 -15.30
CA LEU A 451 -17.49 6.51 -16.50
C LEU A 451 -18.82 7.28 -16.43
N PHE A 452 -19.85 6.68 -15.85
CA PHE A 452 -21.12 7.36 -15.58
C PHE A 452 -20.93 8.58 -14.65
N PHE A 453 -20.21 8.43 -13.53
CA PHE A 453 -19.94 9.57 -12.63
C PHE A 453 -19.05 10.64 -13.29
N ILE A 454 -18.10 10.25 -14.14
CA ILE A 454 -17.29 11.20 -14.89
C ILE A 454 -18.17 12.02 -15.85
N GLU A 455 -19.14 11.40 -16.50
CA GLU A 455 -20.09 12.08 -17.36
C GLU A 455 -20.95 13.06 -16.57
N GLU A 456 -21.57 12.64 -15.45
CA GLU A 456 -22.35 13.51 -14.59
C GLU A 456 -21.56 14.74 -14.11
N VAL A 457 -20.34 14.52 -13.57
CA VAL A 457 -19.57 15.60 -12.95
C VAL A 457 -18.93 16.54 -13.98
N PHE A 458 -18.29 15.98 -14.99
CA PHE A 458 -17.42 16.77 -15.89
C PHE A 458 -18.10 17.17 -17.19
N VAL A 459 -19.14 16.47 -17.63
CA VAL A 459 -19.88 16.81 -18.86
C VAL A 459 -21.17 17.55 -18.52
N ASP A 460 -21.98 16.99 -17.61
CA ASP A 460 -23.26 17.55 -17.22
C ASP A 460 -23.15 18.63 -16.14
N GLY A 461 -22.02 18.73 -15.46
CA GLY A 461 -21.78 19.71 -14.39
C GLY A 461 -22.61 19.45 -13.13
N ASN A 462 -23.05 18.21 -12.93
CA ASN A 462 -23.82 17.81 -11.77
C ASN A 462 -22.87 17.36 -10.65
N PHE A 463 -22.77 18.14 -9.58
CA PHE A 463 -21.91 17.83 -8.43
C PHE A 463 -22.62 17.02 -7.33
N GLU A 464 -23.93 16.81 -7.44
CA GLU A 464 -24.67 15.87 -6.61
C GLU A 464 -24.75 14.53 -7.36
N LEU A 465 -23.92 13.59 -6.97
CA LEU A 465 -23.85 12.28 -7.63
C LEU A 465 -25.18 11.55 -7.50
N THR A 466 -25.74 11.15 -8.63
CA THR A 466 -26.97 10.36 -8.67
C THR A 466 -26.68 8.96 -8.15
N LYS A 467 -27.46 8.49 -7.18
CA LYS A 467 -27.32 7.13 -6.67
C LYS A 467 -27.61 6.13 -7.79
N PRO A 468 -26.63 5.38 -8.29
CA PRO A 468 -26.86 4.47 -9.41
C PRO A 468 -27.76 3.31 -8.97
N LYS A 469 -28.58 2.84 -9.89
CA LYS A 469 -29.37 1.64 -9.70
C LYS A 469 -28.48 0.43 -10.02
N ILE A 470 -27.84 -0.13 -8.99
CA ILE A 470 -27.08 -1.35 -9.13
C ILE A 470 -28.05 -2.53 -8.99
N HIS A 471 -28.11 -3.37 -10.02
CA HIS A 471 -28.87 -4.63 -10.05
C HIS A 471 -27.87 -5.80 -9.91
N SER A 472 -26.98 -5.78 -8.95
CA SER A 472 -26.01 -6.82 -8.73
C SER A 472 -26.34 -7.56 -7.43
N GLU A 473 -26.25 -8.90 -7.47
CA GLU A 473 -26.20 -9.75 -6.28
C GLU A 473 -24.78 -9.76 -5.68
N ASP A 474 -23.84 -9.07 -6.31
CA ASP A 474 -22.47 -8.95 -5.84
C ASP A 474 -22.40 -7.98 -4.66
N LEU A 475 -22.11 -8.54 -3.48
CA LEU A 475 -22.01 -7.79 -2.23
C LEU A 475 -20.89 -6.75 -2.29
N ASP A 476 -19.80 -7.00 -3.03
CA ASP A 476 -18.68 -6.09 -3.15
C ASP A 476 -19.07 -4.82 -3.94
N LEU A 477 -19.92 -4.98 -4.95
CA LEU A 477 -20.51 -3.85 -5.69
C LEU A 477 -21.48 -3.02 -4.85
N LEU A 478 -22.24 -3.68 -3.96
CA LEU A 478 -23.18 -3.00 -3.06
C LEU A 478 -22.46 -2.25 -1.92
N GLU A 479 -21.27 -2.72 -1.53
CA GLU A 479 -20.47 -2.09 -0.45
C GLU A 479 -19.66 -0.87 -0.91
N ILE A 480 -19.38 -0.72 -2.20
CA ILE A 480 -18.72 0.48 -2.77
C ILE A 480 -19.68 1.70 -2.83
N HIS A 481 -20.93 1.47 -2.62
CA HIS A 481 -21.97 2.48 -2.46
C HIS A 481 -22.08 3.01 -1.03
#